data_4c50effcc42a2b37c49cad7c6337933a
#
_entry.id   4c50effcc42a2b37c49cad7c6337933a
#
_cell.length_a   1.000
_cell.length_b   1.000
_cell.length_c   1.000
_cell.angle_alpha   90.00
_cell.angle_beta   90.00
_cell.angle_gamma   90.00
#
_symmetry.space_group_name_H-M   'P 1'
#
loop_
_entity.id
_entity.type
_entity.pdbx_description
1 polymer ?
#
loop_
_entity_poly.entity_id
_entity_poly.type
_entity_poly.pdbx_seq_one_letter_code
_entity_poly.pdbx_strand_id
1 'polypeptide(L)'
;MIQENPDMACNTNVIRKAISEARNWCFTLNNYTENEIKQLKNDIPILCAKFVVGIETGENGTPHLQGYIKLHKKKRPFALGWSPRIHWELAKKGWVANNKYCSKGNNILLHSDNYIDGKLIKPIKTLNDDQLFDWEKNIINIIKNEPDDRTIYWFWEPNGCSGKTSFCKYLYLKYGAIPIEGRKNDILYCAACFESDIYVIDLERSLENYVSYAAIEKIKNGFYMCSKYESKPICRNNPHVIIFANFEPDYDKLSIDRWKVTNISSGSPS
;
A
#
# COMPACT_ATOMS: atom_id res chain seq x y z
N MET A 1 4.77 -23.52 73.81
CA MET A 1 3.92 -22.32 73.76
C MET A 1 4.65 -21.37 72.82
N ILE A 2 4.26 -21.34 71.60
CA ILE A 2 4.78 -20.43 70.58
C ILE A 2 3.60 -19.54 70.29
N GLN A 3 3.75 -18.24 70.56
CA GLN A 3 2.75 -17.23 70.29
C GLN A 3 2.75 -16.93 68.80
N GLU A 4 1.60 -17.11 68.17
CA GLU A 4 1.28 -16.58 66.87
C GLU A 4 1.10 -15.06 66.96
N ASN A 5 1.71 -14.33 66.06
CA ASN A 5 1.57 -12.89 65.90
C ASN A 5 0.58 -12.65 64.74
N PRO A 6 -0.61 -12.13 64.96
CA PRO A 6 -1.51 -11.75 63.90
C PRO A 6 -1.22 -10.32 63.46
N ASP A 7 -1.52 -10.03 62.21
CA ASP A 7 -1.64 -8.72 61.58
C ASP A 7 -0.38 -8.13 60.94
N MET A 8 -0.17 -8.54 59.70
CA MET A 8 0.22 -7.57 58.66
C MET A 8 -0.84 -7.58 57.56
N ALA A 9 -1.92 -6.90 57.81
CA ALA A 9 -2.81 -6.41 56.76
C ALA A 9 -2.04 -5.38 55.94
N CYS A 10 -1.62 -5.77 54.73
CA CYS A 10 -0.97 -4.89 53.81
C CYS A 10 -1.99 -3.84 53.30
N ASN A 11 -2.01 -2.69 53.96
CA ASN A 11 -2.87 -1.57 53.65
C ASN A 11 -2.30 -0.86 52.39
N THR A 12 -2.53 -1.42 51.21
CA THR A 12 -2.21 -0.80 49.95
C THR A 12 -3.31 0.20 49.51
N ASN A 13 -3.52 1.23 50.32
CA ASN A 13 -4.11 2.47 49.87
C ASN A 13 -3.09 3.24 49.02
N VAL A 14 -2.74 2.72 47.86
CA VAL A 14 -2.06 3.52 46.82
C VAL A 14 -3.06 4.58 46.38
N ILE A 15 -2.92 5.80 46.88
CA ILE A 15 -3.60 6.99 46.37
C ILE A 15 -3.27 7.04 44.88
N ARG A 16 -4.16 6.53 44.05
CA ARG A 16 -4.04 6.68 42.59
C ARG A 16 -4.15 8.15 42.30
N LYS A 17 -3.00 8.81 42.09
CA LYS A 17 -2.93 10.19 41.65
C LYS A 17 -3.88 10.33 40.47
N ALA A 18 -4.87 11.23 40.57
CA ALA A 18 -5.89 11.42 39.55
C ALA A 18 -5.19 11.78 38.22
N ILE A 19 -5.16 10.84 37.28
CA ILE A 19 -4.57 11.04 35.97
C ILE A 19 -5.42 12.08 35.23
N SER A 20 -4.78 13.19 34.80
CA SER A 20 -5.44 14.25 34.05
C SER A 20 -5.88 13.75 32.67
N GLU A 21 -6.90 14.40 32.08
CA GLU A 21 -7.32 14.11 30.72
C GLU A 21 -6.27 14.54 29.69
N ALA A 22 -5.95 13.66 28.75
CA ALA A 22 -5.01 13.93 27.68
C ALA A 22 -5.48 13.27 26.36
N ARG A 23 -4.82 13.66 25.27
CA ARG A 23 -5.05 13.02 23.96
C ARG A 23 -4.01 11.95 23.64
N ASN A 24 -2.80 12.05 24.16
CA ASN A 24 -1.68 11.21 23.78
C ASN A 24 -1.31 10.28 24.94
N TRP A 25 -1.45 8.99 24.71
CA TRP A 25 -1.18 7.97 25.71
C TRP A 25 -0.26 6.89 25.17
N CYS A 26 0.67 6.43 25.99
CA CYS A 26 1.35 5.16 25.81
C CYS A 26 0.71 4.11 26.74
N PHE A 27 0.74 2.87 26.33
CA PHE A 27 0.24 1.79 27.16
C PHE A 27 1.01 0.49 26.97
N THR A 28 0.98 -0.34 28.01
CA THR A 28 1.51 -1.71 28.00
C THR A 28 0.43 -2.64 28.57
N LEU A 29 0.22 -3.78 27.91
CA LEU A 29 -0.69 -4.82 28.37
C LEU A 29 0.03 -6.18 28.33
N ASN A 30 0.43 -6.66 29.50
CA ASN A 30 1.10 -7.95 29.66
C ASN A 30 0.09 -9.12 29.63
N ASN A 31 0.50 -10.27 29.07
CA ASN A 31 -0.29 -11.49 29.03
C ASN A 31 -1.72 -11.23 28.53
N TYR A 32 -1.83 -10.54 27.42
CA TYR A 32 -3.09 -10.16 26.80
C TYR A 32 -3.90 -11.38 26.36
N THR A 33 -5.21 -11.24 26.38
CA THR A 33 -6.17 -12.26 25.92
C THR A 33 -6.70 -11.91 24.52
N GLU A 34 -7.25 -12.91 23.81
CA GLU A 34 -7.91 -12.70 22.51
C GLU A 34 -9.08 -11.70 22.60
N ASN A 35 -9.83 -11.70 23.71
CA ASN A 35 -10.92 -10.75 23.92
C ASN A 35 -10.41 -9.30 24.05
N GLU A 36 -9.29 -9.09 24.74
CA GLU A 36 -8.67 -7.79 24.87
C GLU A 36 -8.12 -7.29 23.51
N ILE A 37 -7.49 -8.18 22.73
CA ILE A 37 -7.09 -7.87 21.35
C ILE A 37 -8.29 -7.46 20.50
N LYS A 38 -9.37 -8.23 20.56
CA LYS A 38 -10.61 -7.97 19.80
C LYS A 38 -11.22 -6.61 20.19
N GLN A 39 -11.26 -6.30 21.47
CA GLN A 39 -11.74 -5.00 21.95
C GLN A 39 -10.86 -3.86 21.42
N LEU A 40 -9.54 -3.94 21.56
CA LEU A 40 -8.62 -2.90 21.08
C LEU A 40 -8.70 -2.72 19.55
N LYS A 41 -8.83 -3.80 18.78
CA LYS A 41 -9.02 -3.76 17.31
C LYS A 41 -10.30 -3.06 16.90
N ASN A 42 -11.36 -3.18 17.67
CA ASN A 42 -12.64 -2.53 17.39
C ASN A 42 -12.63 -1.05 17.79
N ASP A 43 -12.07 -0.72 18.95
CA ASP A 43 -12.24 0.60 19.56
C ASP A 43 -11.17 1.61 19.14
N ILE A 44 -9.91 1.19 19.04
CA ILE A 44 -8.79 2.09 18.74
C ILE A 44 -8.98 2.84 17.41
N PRO A 45 -9.35 2.18 16.29
CA PRO A 45 -9.52 2.88 15.01
C PRO A 45 -10.63 3.93 15.01
N ILE A 46 -11.64 3.74 15.86
CA ILE A 46 -12.80 4.66 15.97
C ILE A 46 -12.48 5.84 16.90
N LEU A 47 -11.79 5.57 18.01
CA LEU A 47 -11.55 6.55 19.06
C LEU A 47 -10.30 7.40 18.85
N CYS A 48 -9.37 6.95 17.99
CA CYS A 48 -8.04 7.53 17.86
C CYS A 48 -7.76 8.10 16.47
N ALA A 49 -7.19 9.29 16.43
CA ALA A 49 -6.73 9.94 15.22
C ALA A 49 -5.40 9.36 14.70
N LYS A 50 -4.53 8.87 15.61
CA LYS A 50 -3.29 8.15 15.29
C LYS A 50 -3.03 7.10 16.35
N PHE A 51 -2.52 5.95 15.90
CA PHE A 51 -2.21 4.84 16.80
C PHE A 51 -1.22 3.86 16.17
N VAL A 52 -0.47 3.21 17.03
CA VAL A 52 0.36 2.06 16.72
C VAL A 52 0.37 1.12 17.93
N VAL A 53 0.19 -0.17 17.69
CA VAL A 53 0.26 -1.21 18.72
C VAL A 53 1.13 -2.34 18.20
N GLY A 54 2.25 -2.57 18.85
CA GLY A 54 3.18 -3.67 18.58
C GLY A 54 2.94 -4.83 19.53
N ILE A 55 3.28 -6.04 19.08
CA ILE A 55 3.35 -7.25 19.87
C ILE A 55 4.83 -7.49 20.18
N GLU A 56 5.16 -7.58 21.45
CA GLU A 56 6.53 -7.81 21.91
C GLU A 56 6.58 -8.96 22.93
N THR A 57 7.74 -9.54 23.07
CA THR A 57 8.03 -10.52 24.13
C THR A 57 9.12 -9.91 25.02
N GLY A 58 8.85 -9.80 26.31
CA GLY A 58 9.81 -9.29 27.28
C GLY A 58 10.97 -10.25 27.52
N GLU A 59 12.01 -9.78 28.21
CA GLU A 59 13.23 -10.56 28.49
C GLU A 59 12.95 -11.90 29.20
N ASN A 60 11.87 -11.97 30.00
CA ASN A 60 11.44 -13.17 30.69
C ASN A 60 10.40 -14.01 29.90
N GLY A 61 10.29 -13.80 28.58
CA GLY A 61 9.35 -14.54 27.73
C GLY A 61 7.88 -14.09 27.85
N THR A 62 7.58 -13.02 28.58
CA THR A 62 6.22 -12.53 28.76
C THR A 62 5.72 -11.80 27.51
N PRO A 63 4.65 -12.28 26.83
CA PRO A 63 4.07 -11.58 25.72
C PRO A 63 3.35 -10.31 26.22
N HIS A 64 3.55 -9.19 25.51
CA HIS A 64 2.86 -7.95 25.84
C HIS A 64 2.54 -7.11 24.59
N LEU A 65 1.51 -6.28 24.71
CA LEU A 65 1.21 -5.23 23.75
C LEU A 65 1.87 -3.95 24.22
N GLN A 66 2.60 -3.29 23.33
CA GLN A 66 3.17 -1.97 23.53
C GLN A 66 2.50 -1.01 22.54
N GLY A 67 1.78 -0.01 23.05
CA GLY A 67 0.99 0.87 22.19
C GLY A 67 1.17 2.35 22.48
N TYR A 68 0.93 3.13 21.42
CA TYR A 68 0.70 4.57 21.49
C TYR A 68 -0.61 4.90 20.80
N ILE A 69 -1.40 5.79 21.43
CA ILE A 69 -2.64 6.30 20.87
C ILE A 69 -2.72 7.83 21.00
N LYS A 70 -3.30 8.47 19.98
CA LYS A 70 -3.72 9.87 19.99
C LYS A 70 -5.24 9.93 19.81
N LEU A 71 -5.96 10.14 20.89
CA LEU A 71 -7.42 10.23 20.88
C LEU A 71 -7.91 11.45 20.07
N HIS A 72 -9.10 11.35 19.47
CA HIS A 72 -9.79 12.49 18.84
C HIS A 72 -10.15 13.58 19.85
N LYS A 73 -10.53 13.19 21.07
CA LYS A 73 -10.85 14.10 22.19
C LYS A 73 -10.03 13.72 23.42
N LYS A 74 -9.73 14.70 24.29
CA LYS A 74 -9.10 14.42 25.58
C LYS A 74 -9.99 13.51 26.41
N LYS A 75 -9.42 12.45 26.96
CA LYS A 75 -10.07 11.53 27.90
C LYS A 75 -9.07 10.99 28.90
N ARG A 76 -9.56 10.58 30.07
CA ARG A 76 -8.79 9.76 31.01
C ARG A 76 -8.75 8.33 30.45
N PRO A 77 -7.64 7.60 30.54
CA PRO A 77 -7.52 6.23 30.01
C PRO A 77 -8.60 5.29 30.52
N PHE A 78 -8.89 5.37 31.82
CA PHE A 78 -9.90 4.51 32.47
C PHE A 78 -11.34 4.78 31.98
N ALA A 79 -11.60 5.92 31.38
CA ALA A 79 -12.90 6.25 30.76
C ALA A 79 -13.06 5.64 29.35
N LEU A 80 -12.05 4.93 28.83
CA LEU A 80 -12.15 4.20 27.56
C LEU A 80 -12.88 2.86 27.69
N GLY A 81 -13.06 2.35 28.94
CA GLY A 81 -13.72 1.08 29.19
C GLY A 81 -12.90 -0.16 28.76
N TRP A 82 -11.59 0.01 28.57
CA TRP A 82 -10.69 -1.08 28.21
C TRP A 82 -10.21 -1.82 29.47
N SER A 83 -9.48 -2.92 29.25
CA SER A 83 -8.99 -3.75 30.35
C SER A 83 -8.33 -2.93 31.47
N PRO A 84 -8.72 -3.14 32.75
CA PRO A 84 -8.09 -2.44 33.88
C PRO A 84 -6.63 -2.86 34.12
N ARG A 85 -6.18 -3.94 33.46
CA ARG A 85 -4.79 -4.42 33.51
C ARG A 85 -3.83 -3.60 32.65
N ILE A 86 -4.36 -2.71 31.80
CA ILE A 86 -3.52 -1.85 30.97
C ILE A 86 -2.78 -0.86 31.86
N HIS A 87 -1.45 -0.87 31.76
CA HIS A 87 -0.60 0.15 32.35
C HIS A 87 -0.55 1.38 31.40
N TRP A 88 -0.94 2.54 31.90
CA TRP A 88 -1.05 3.77 31.13
C TRP A 88 -0.01 4.78 31.53
N GLU A 89 0.63 5.41 30.54
CA GLU A 89 1.55 6.53 30.70
C GLU A 89 1.17 7.69 29.79
N LEU A 90 1.32 8.91 30.31
CA LEU A 90 1.22 10.09 29.46
C LEU A 90 2.38 10.10 28.46
N ALA A 91 2.07 10.19 27.16
CA ALA A 91 3.10 10.18 26.14
C ALA A 91 3.98 11.44 26.24
N LYS A 92 5.27 11.24 26.51
CA LYS A 92 6.28 12.31 26.63
C LYS A 92 6.87 12.71 25.29
N LYS A 93 6.78 11.84 24.28
CA LYS A 93 7.34 12.03 22.92
C LYS A 93 6.22 12.10 21.90
N GLY A 94 6.51 12.71 20.74
CA GLY A 94 5.57 12.81 19.62
C GLY A 94 5.39 11.50 18.84
N TRP A 95 4.55 11.56 17.81
CA TRP A 95 4.19 10.42 16.95
C TRP A 95 5.40 9.66 16.40
N VAL A 96 6.35 10.36 15.77
CA VAL A 96 7.50 9.73 15.10
C VAL A 96 8.29 8.81 16.04
N ALA A 97 8.60 9.31 17.26
CA ALA A 97 9.37 8.55 18.24
C ALA A 97 8.59 7.35 18.79
N ASN A 98 7.29 7.52 19.08
CA ASN A 98 6.45 6.46 19.60
C ASN A 98 6.15 5.40 18.52
N ASN A 99 5.93 5.82 17.26
CA ASN A 99 5.77 4.89 16.15
C ASN A 99 7.01 4.01 15.99
N LYS A 100 8.20 4.61 15.92
CA LYS A 100 9.46 3.86 15.84
C LYS A 100 9.65 2.88 17.00
N TYR A 101 9.27 3.29 18.23
CA TYR A 101 9.40 2.45 19.42
C TYR A 101 8.45 1.26 19.40
N CYS A 102 7.17 1.47 19.15
CA CYS A 102 6.17 0.40 19.14
C CYS A 102 6.28 -0.53 17.91
N SER A 103 7.03 -0.12 16.86
CA SER A 103 7.23 -0.91 15.63
C SER A 103 8.58 -1.64 15.58
N LYS A 104 9.40 -1.53 16.62
CA LYS A 104 10.80 -2.02 16.61
C LYS A 104 10.93 -3.53 16.35
N GLY A 105 9.92 -4.34 16.70
CA GLY A 105 9.89 -5.80 16.53
C GLY A 105 9.30 -6.27 15.21
N ASN A 106 8.90 -5.36 14.30
CA ASN A 106 8.19 -5.66 13.03
C ASN A 106 6.89 -6.48 13.19
N ASN A 107 6.43 -6.73 14.41
CA ASN A 107 5.19 -7.45 14.69
C ASN A 107 4.13 -6.44 15.15
N ILE A 108 3.43 -5.84 14.20
CA ILE A 108 2.47 -4.75 14.42
C ILE A 108 1.06 -5.32 14.42
N LEU A 109 0.35 -5.17 15.54
CA LEU A 109 -1.06 -5.55 15.68
C LEU A 109 -2.00 -4.53 15.03
N LEU A 110 -1.74 -3.22 15.25
CA LEU A 110 -2.55 -2.11 14.75
C LEU A 110 -1.65 -0.93 14.35
N HIS A 111 -1.94 -0.32 13.22
CA HIS A 111 -1.29 0.91 12.77
C HIS A 111 -2.28 1.82 12.07
N SER A 112 -2.28 3.10 12.41
CA SER A 112 -3.27 4.06 11.89
C SER A 112 -3.28 4.19 10.36
N ASP A 113 -2.13 3.97 9.70
CA ASP A 113 -2.02 4.06 8.24
C ASP A 113 -2.78 2.93 7.52
N ASN A 114 -3.17 1.88 8.25
CA ASN A 114 -4.01 0.80 7.73
C ASN A 114 -5.51 1.08 7.82
N TYR A 115 -5.91 2.28 8.24
CA TYR A 115 -7.30 2.64 8.45
C TYR A 115 -7.65 3.99 7.83
N ILE A 116 -8.84 4.09 7.22
CA ILE A 116 -9.46 5.34 6.77
C ILE A 116 -10.81 5.45 7.47
N ASP A 117 -11.06 6.57 8.14
CA ASP A 117 -12.31 6.83 8.89
C ASP A 117 -12.72 5.69 9.83
N GLY A 118 -11.74 5.10 10.51
CA GLY A 118 -11.93 3.99 11.43
C GLY A 118 -12.16 2.63 10.78
N LYS A 119 -12.18 2.54 9.44
CA LYS A 119 -12.35 1.28 8.69
C LYS A 119 -11.00 0.77 8.20
N LEU A 120 -10.77 -0.52 8.38
CA LEU A 120 -9.57 -1.20 7.87
C LEU A 120 -9.53 -1.09 6.34
N ILE A 121 -8.43 -0.57 5.82
CA ILE A 121 -8.15 -0.56 4.38
C ILE A 121 -7.91 -2.01 3.95
N LYS A 122 -8.77 -2.52 3.07
CA LYS A 122 -8.55 -3.84 2.49
C LYS A 122 -7.32 -3.79 1.58
N PRO A 123 -6.34 -4.69 1.74
CA PRO A 123 -5.23 -4.78 0.81
C PRO A 123 -5.75 -4.96 -0.62
N ILE A 124 -5.13 -4.28 -1.57
CA ILE A 124 -5.45 -4.47 -2.98
C ILE A 124 -5.06 -5.90 -3.36
N LYS A 125 -6.02 -6.69 -3.86
CA LYS A 125 -5.74 -8.00 -4.42
C LYS A 125 -4.83 -7.84 -5.64
N THR A 126 -3.66 -8.44 -5.59
CA THR A 126 -2.70 -8.50 -6.69
C THR A 126 -2.15 -9.90 -6.84
N LEU A 127 -1.40 -10.15 -7.92
CA LEU A 127 -0.73 -11.41 -8.16
C LEU A 127 0.44 -11.61 -7.18
N ASN A 128 0.76 -12.86 -6.88
CA ASN A 128 1.98 -13.26 -6.19
C ASN A 128 3.05 -13.65 -7.23
N ASP A 129 4.32 -13.51 -6.86
CA ASP A 129 5.46 -13.75 -7.76
C ASP A 129 5.54 -15.20 -8.25
N ASP A 130 5.09 -16.15 -7.43
CA ASP A 130 5.01 -17.58 -7.71
C ASP A 130 3.87 -17.99 -8.65
N GLN A 131 2.90 -17.10 -8.86
CA GLN A 131 1.71 -17.32 -9.69
C GLN A 131 1.78 -16.67 -11.07
N LEU A 132 2.91 -16.09 -11.42
CA LEU A 132 3.10 -15.37 -12.67
C LEU A 132 3.24 -16.35 -13.86
N PHE A 133 2.53 -16.05 -14.94
CA PHE A 133 2.71 -16.70 -16.22
C PHE A 133 4.07 -16.38 -16.84
N ASP A 134 4.53 -17.19 -17.77
CA ASP A 134 5.83 -16.99 -18.43
C ASP A 134 5.89 -15.67 -19.22
N TRP A 135 4.77 -15.27 -19.85
CA TRP A 135 4.72 -13.98 -20.52
C TRP A 135 4.82 -12.79 -19.53
N GLU A 136 4.29 -12.92 -18.32
CA GLU A 136 4.40 -11.92 -17.25
C GLU A 136 5.85 -11.84 -16.73
N LYS A 137 6.49 -12.99 -16.49
CA LYS A 137 7.91 -13.07 -16.13
C LYS A 137 8.80 -12.44 -17.19
N ASN A 138 8.49 -12.66 -18.47
CA ASN A 138 9.21 -12.05 -19.60
C ASN A 138 9.11 -10.52 -19.57
N ILE A 139 7.92 -9.95 -19.32
CA ILE A 139 7.73 -8.50 -19.19
C ILE A 139 8.55 -7.95 -18.01
N ILE A 140 8.56 -8.64 -16.87
CA ILE A 140 9.39 -8.25 -15.72
C ILE A 140 10.88 -8.20 -16.11
N ASN A 141 11.34 -9.16 -16.90
CA ASN A 141 12.72 -9.14 -17.38
C ASN A 141 13.00 -7.98 -18.34
N ILE A 142 12.04 -7.62 -19.19
CA ILE A 142 12.14 -6.45 -20.08
C ILE A 142 12.30 -5.17 -19.26
N ILE A 143 11.41 -4.91 -18.30
CA ILE A 143 11.39 -3.67 -17.53
C ILE A 143 12.52 -3.50 -16.52
N LYS A 144 13.29 -4.56 -16.25
CA LYS A 144 14.51 -4.49 -15.43
C LYS A 144 15.73 -3.95 -16.18
N ASN A 145 15.66 -3.90 -17.51
CA ASN A 145 16.72 -3.34 -18.34
C ASN A 145 16.42 -1.90 -18.71
N GLU A 146 17.41 -1.17 -19.16
CA GLU A 146 17.20 0.18 -19.70
C GLU A 146 16.26 0.14 -20.92
N PRO A 147 15.30 1.07 -21.02
CA PRO A 147 14.44 1.16 -22.18
C PRO A 147 15.25 1.53 -23.44
N ASP A 148 14.99 0.87 -24.54
CA ASP A 148 15.49 1.33 -25.83
C ASP A 148 14.69 2.54 -26.34
N ASP A 149 15.17 3.17 -27.42
CA ASP A 149 14.59 4.42 -27.94
C ASP A 149 13.30 4.23 -28.73
N ARG A 150 12.96 3.01 -29.16
CA ARG A 150 11.92 2.82 -30.17
C ARG A 150 10.86 1.79 -29.85
N THR A 151 11.19 0.71 -29.12
CA THR A 151 10.32 -0.46 -28.98
C THR A 151 9.07 -0.16 -28.17
N ILE A 152 7.92 -0.48 -28.75
CA ILE A 152 6.60 -0.52 -28.12
C ILE A 152 6.22 -1.98 -28.00
N TYR A 153 6.03 -2.45 -26.77
CA TYR A 153 5.68 -3.83 -26.47
C TYR A 153 4.16 -4.00 -26.48
N TRP A 154 3.65 -4.86 -27.37
CA TRP A 154 2.22 -5.13 -27.53
C TRP A 154 1.92 -6.59 -27.25
N PHE A 155 1.20 -6.85 -26.15
CA PHE A 155 0.78 -8.18 -25.73
C PHE A 155 -0.72 -8.33 -25.95
N TRP A 156 -1.11 -9.31 -26.74
CA TRP A 156 -2.52 -9.47 -27.10
C TRP A 156 -2.98 -10.92 -27.07
N GLU A 157 -4.29 -11.09 -26.88
CA GLU A 157 -4.98 -12.35 -27.07
C GLU A 157 -6.49 -12.11 -27.31
N PRO A 158 -7.16 -12.91 -28.19
CA PRO A 158 -8.52 -12.56 -28.64
C PRO A 158 -9.62 -12.92 -27.65
N ASN A 159 -9.43 -13.91 -26.76
CA ASN A 159 -10.52 -14.51 -25.98
C ASN A 159 -10.84 -13.77 -24.66
N GLY A 160 -9.87 -13.11 -24.06
CA GLY A 160 -10.01 -12.51 -22.73
C GLY A 160 -9.63 -13.47 -21.61
N CYS A 161 -9.75 -13.00 -20.36
CA CYS A 161 -9.46 -13.77 -19.14
C CYS A 161 -8.01 -14.25 -18.95
N SER A 162 -7.05 -13.67 -19.67
CA SER A 162 -5.61 -14.00 -19.58
C SER A 162 -4.87 -13.30 -18.43
N GLY A 163 -5.56 -12.56 -17.58
CA GLY A 163 -4.93 -11.89 -16.42
C GLY A 163 -4.31 -10.52 -16.70
N LYS A 164 -4.36 -9.97 -17.93
CA LYS A 164 -3.75 -8.69 -18.33
C LYS A 164 -3.97 -7.55 -17.32
N THR A 165 -5.23 -7.26 -17.00
CA THR A 165 -5.60 -6.20 -16.06
C THR A 165 -5.09 -6.45 -14.63
N SER A 166 -5.06 -7.72 -14.20
CA SER A 166 -4.49 -8.10 -12.90
C SER A 166 -2.99 -7.87 -12.87
N PHE A 167 -2.32 -8.15 -13.99
CA PHE A 167 -0.90 -7.91 -14.15
C PHE A 167 -0.58 -6.41 -14.25
N CYS A 168 -1.43 -5.58 -14.87
CA CYS A 168 -1.30 -4.12 -14.82
C CYS A 168 -1.27 -3.58 -13.39
N LYS A 169 -2.18 -4.08 -12.52
CA LYS A 169 -2.17 -3.73 -11.09
C LYS A 169 -0.89 -4.18 -10.37
N TYR A 170 -0.41 -5.38 -10.70
CA TYR A 170 0.84 -5.90 -10.17
C TYR A 170 2.03 -5.01 -10.57
N LEU A 171 2.14 -4.63 -11.86
CA LEU A 171 3.18 -3.72 -12.36
C LEU A 171 3.13 -2.35 -11.67
N TYR A 172 1.94 -1.79 -11.48
CA TYR A 172 1.77 -0.53 -10.76
C TYR A 172 2.27 -0.62 -9.31
N LEU A 173 1.84 -1.66 -8.59
CA LEU A 173 2.15 -1.80 -7.16
C LEU A 173 3.62 -2.16 -6.88
N LYS A 174 4.24 -2.98 -7.75
CA LYS A 174 5.61 -3.48 -7.52
C LYS A 174 6.70 -2.71 -8.25
N TYR A 175 6.39 -2.19 -9.43
CA TYR A 175 7.39 -1.57 -10.32
C TYR A 175 7.12 -0.09 -10.59
N GLY A 176 6.06 0.48 -10.03
CA GLY A 176 5.73 1.89 -10.24
C GLY A 176 5.27 2.22 -11.67
N ALA A 177 4.82 1.20 -12.43
CA ALA A 177 4.29 1.41 -13.76
C ALA A 177 3.04 2.29 -13.73
N ILE A 178 2.97 3.34 -14.53
CA ILE A 178 1.82 4.26 -14.55
C ILE A 178 0.82 3.82 -15.61
N PRO A 179 -0.44 3.50 -15.21
CA PRO A 179 -1.50 3.24 -16.15
C PRO A 179 -1.92 4.54 -16.84
N ILE A 180 -2.04 4.49 -18.16
CA ILE A 180 -2.49 5.63 -18.97
C ILE A 180 -3.59 5.18 -19.92
N GLU A 181 -4.63 6.00 -20.07
CA GLU A 181 -5.80 5.71 -20.88
C GLU A 181 -6.44 6.99 -21.43
N GLY A 182 -7.38 6.84 -22.34
CA GLY A 182 -8.17 7.93 -22.90
C GLY A 182 -7.75 8.35 -24.31
N ARG A 183 -8.16 9.55 -24.71
CA ARG A 183 -7.81 10.13 -26.03
C ARG A 183 -6.39 10.69 -26.00
N LYS A 184 -5.85 11.00 -27.17
CA LYS A 184 -4.48 11.52 -27.33
C LYS A 184 -4.06 12.55 -26.27
N ASN A 185 -4.86 13.58 -26.05
CA ASN A 185 -4.51 14.65 -25.12
C ASN A 185 -4.62 14.21 -23.65
N ASP A 186 -5.51 13.26 -23.32
CA ASP A 186 -5.63 12.67 -21.98
C ASP A 186 -4.39 11.84 -21.66
N ILE A 187 -4.00 10.96 -22.58
CA ILE A 187 -2.82 10.11 -22.49
C ILE A 187 -1.56 10.96 -22.27
N LEU A 188 -1.34 12.01 -23.14
CA LEU A 188 -0.19 12.89 -23.04
C LEU A 188 -0.19 13.71 -21.75
N TYR A 189 -1.36 14.12 -21.26
CA TYR A 189 -1.49 14.84 -20.00
C TYR A 189 -1.19 13.95 -18.79
N CYS A 190 -1.78 12.73 -18.74
CA CYS A 190 -1.47 11.78 -17.68
C CYS A 190 0.03 11.49 -17.61
N ALA A 191 0.65 11.22 -18.75
CA ALA A 191 2.07 10.99 -18.81
C ALA A 191 2.90 12.23 -18.41
N ALA A 192 2.41 13.44 -18.64
CA ALA A 192 3.05 14.68 -18.19
C ALA A 192 2.92 14.96 -16.70
N CYS A 193 1.85 14.46 -16.07
CA CYS A 193 1.62 14.61 -14.63
C CYS A 193 2.31 13.54 -13.80
N PHE A 194 2.43 12.32 -14.32
CA PHE A 194 2.98 11.16 -13.63
C PHE A 194 4.22 10.67 -14.39
N GLU A 195 5.38 11.16 -13.98
CA GLU A 195 6.66 10.72 -14.55
C GLU A 195 6.98 9.30 -14.10
N SER A 196 7.34 8.43 -15.06
CA SER A 196 7.72 7.04 -14.82
C SER A 196 8.57 6.50 -15.96
N ASP A 197 9.43 5.54 -15.65
CA ASP A 197 10.17 4.79 -16.67
C ASP A 197 9.32 3.68 -17.32
N ILE A 198 8.09 3.45 -16.83
CA ILE A 198 7.20 2.40 -17.30
C ILE A 198 5.78 2.93 -17.43
N TYR A 199 5.23 2.92 -18.65
CA TYR A 199 3.83 3.23 -18.92
C TYR A 199 3.10 1.97 -19.41
N VAL A 200 1.91 1.75 -18.86
CA VAL A 200 1.05 0.60 -19.20
C VAL A 200 -0.26 1.11 -19.77
N ILE A 201 -0.70 0.53 -20.89
CA ILE A 201 -1.98 0.80 -21.53
C ILE A 201 -2.75 -0.50 -21.60
N ASP A 202 -3.89 -0.60 -20.90
CA ASP A 202 -4.80 -1.75 -20.98
C ASP A 202 -5.96 -1.38 -21.90
N LEU A 203 -5.89 -1.84 -23.15
CA LEU A 203 -6.87 -1.51 -24.19
C LEU A 203 -8.07 -2.47 -24.13
N GLU A 204 -9.23 -1.90 -23.84
CA GLU A 204 -10.49 -2.61 -23.93
C GLU A 204 -10.80 -3.00 -25.40
N ARG A 205 -11.51 -4.11 -25.60
CA ARG A 205 -11.90 -4.59 -26.93
C ARG A 205 -12.66 -3.55 -27.74
N SER A 206 -13.47 -2.72 -27.10
CA SER A 206 -14.23 -1.63 -27.72
C SER A 206 -13.37 -0.52 -28.31
N LEU A 207 -12.08 -0.46 -27.94
CA LEU A 207 -11.15 0.59 -28.35
C LEU A 207 -10.31 0.24 -29.59
N GLU A 208 -10.51 -0.92 -30.22
CA GLU A 208 -9.74 -1.37 -31.38
C GLU A 208 -9.60 -0.30 -32.48
N ASN A 209 -10.68 0.34 -32.83
CA ASN A 209 -10.67 1.40 -33.87
C ASN A 209 -10.32 2.80 -33.35
N TYR A 210 -10.05 2.95 -32.06
CA TYR A 210 -9.85 4.24 -31.39
C TYR A 210 -8.50 4.36 -30.70
N VAL A 211 -7.56 3.47 -30.98
CA VAL A 211 -6.22 3.48 -30.39
C VAL A 211 -5.47 4.76 -30.78
N SER A 212 -4.93 5.45 -29.80
CA SER A 212 -4.19 6.71 -30.03
C SER A 212 -2.70 6.44 -30.31
N TYR A 213 -2.38 5.84 -31.45
CA TYR A 213 -1.02 5.50 -31.86
C TYR A 213 -0.06 6.70 -31.80
N ALA A 214 -0.52 7.87 -32.24
CA ALA A 214 0.28 9.09 -32.17
C ALA A 214 0.61 9.54 -30.72
N ALA A 215 -0.23 9.22 -29.73
CA ALA A 215 0.09 9.49 -28.33
C ALA A 215 1.11 8.48 -27.80
N ILE A 216 0.92 7.20 -28.12
CA ILE A 216 1.83 6.10 -27.76
C ILE A 216 3.25 6.40 -28.27
N GLU A 217 3.38 6.78 -29.52
CA GLU A 217 4.66 7.15 -30.15
C GLU A 217 5.33 8.34 -29.43
N LYS A 218 4.56 9.38 -29.13
CA LYS A 218 5.09 10.58 -28.45
C LYS A 218 5.57 10.27 -27.03
N ILE A 219 4.87 9.42 -26.30
CA ILE A 219 5.32 8.99 -24.97
C ILE A 219 6.61 8.18 -25.10
N LYS A 220 6.65 7.23 -26.03
CA LYS A 220 7.86 6.43 -26.28
C LYS A 220 9.05 7.30 -26.63
N ASN A 221 8.86 8.35 -27.41
CA ASN A 221 9.92 9.29 -27.77
C ASN A 221 10.36 10.21 -26.61
N GLY A 222 9.62 10.29 -25.51
CA GLY A 222 9.94 11.16 -24.38
C GLY A 222 9.92 12.66 -24.69
N PHE A 223 9.49 13.08 -25.90
CA PHE A 223 9.52 14.46 -26.36
C PHE A 223 8.21 14.88 -27.02
N TYR A 224 7.43 15.73 -26.33
CA TYR A 224 6.15 16.23 -26.85
C TYR A 224 5.67 17.49 -26.13
N MET A 225 4.70 18.18 -26.74
CA MET A 225 3.95 19.27 -26.12
C MET A 225 2.69 18.71 -25.45
N CYS A 226 2.55 18.90 -24.15
CA CYS A 226 1.30 18.72 -23.46
C CYS A 226 0.48 20.00 -23.59
N SER A 227 -0.70 19.91 -24.23
CA SER A 227 -1.56 21.09 -24.52
C SER A 227 -2.86 21.10 -23.69
N LYS A 228 -3.05 20.16 -22.77
CA LYS A 228 -4.23 20.09 -21.91
C LYS A 228 -4.00 20.93 -20.64
N TYR A 229 -4.96 21.77 -20.32
CA TYR A 229 -4.94 22.75 -19.22
C TYR A 229 -3.79 23.77 -19.38
N GLU A 230 -2.63 23.52 -18.80
CA GLU A 230 -1.43 24.34 -18.95
C GLU A 230 -0.50 23.73 -19.99
N SER A 231 -0.22 24.48 -21.09
CA SER A 231 0.67 23.99 -22.12
C SER A 231 2.12 24.02 -21.64
N LYS A 232 2.78 22.85 -21.70
CA LYS A 232 4.20 22.73 -21.34
C LYS A 232 4.93 21.73 -22.24
N PRO A 233 6.19 21.97 -22.58
CA PRO A 233 7.03 21.00 -23.27
C PRO A 233 7.41 19.87 -22.25
N ILE A 234 7.41 18.65 -22.73
CA ILE A 234 7.92 17.49 -22.02
C ILE A 234 9.15 16.99 -22.75
N CYS A 235 10.25 16.84 -22.03
CA CYS A 235 11.49 16.26 -22.52
C CYS A 235 12.10 15.38 -21.43
N ARG A 236 12.17 14.08 -21.67
CA ARG A 236 12.67 13.07 -20.73
C ARG A 236 13.23 11.86 -21.46
N ASN A 237 13.88 10.95 -20.73
CA ASN A 237 14.33 9.67 -21.26
C ASN A 237 13.15 8.83 -21.80
N ASN A 238 13.44 7.97 -22.77
CA ASN A 238 12.45 7.10 -23.38
C ASN A 238 12.01 6.04 -22.37
N PRO A 239 10.71 5.91 -22.08
CA PRO A 239 10.21 4.90 -21.13
C PRO A 239 9.96 3.55 -21.79
N HIS A 240 9.76 2.49 -21.00
CA HIS A 240 9.06 1.31 -21.45
C HIS A 240 7.59 1.65 -21.71
N VAL A 241 7.10 1.30 -22.89
CA VAL A 241 5.67 1.40 -23.21
C VAL A 241 5.14 -0.01 -23.46
N ILE A 242 4.25 -0.46 -22.57
CA ILE A 242 3.69 -1.81 -22.56
C ILE A 242 2.19 -1.70 -22.80
N ILE A 243 1.71 -2.40 -23.81
CA ILE A 243 0.30 -2.36 -24.23
C ILE A 243 -0.28 -3.75 -24.10
N PHE A 244 -1.42 -3.84 -23.45
CA PHE A 244 -2.25 -5.06 -23.41
C PHE A 244 -3.53 -4.82 -24.22
N ALA A 245 -3.89 -5.79 -25.05
CA ALA A 245 -5.07 -5.67 -25.90
C ALA A 245 -5.76 -7.05 -26.10
N ASN A 246 -6.93 -7.02 -26.73
CA ASN A 246 -7.61 -8.22 -27.24
C ASN A 246 -7.52 -8.35 -28.78
N PHE A 247 -6.67 -7.55 -29.38
CA PHE A 247 -6.48 -7.44 -30.84
C PHE A 247 -5.03 -7.10 -31.15
N GLU A 248 -4.61 -7.33 -32.39
CA GLU A 248 -3.30 -6.92 -32.90
C GLU A 248 -3.23 -5.41 -33.14
N PRO A 249 -2.04 -4.80 -33.11
CA PRO A 249 -1.91 -3.40 -33.51
C PRO A 249 -2.18 -3.22 -35.00
N ASP A 250 -2.61 -2.03 -35.37
CA ASP A 250 -2.58 -1.62 -36.78
C ASP A 250 -1.13 -1.25 -37.13
N TYR A 251 -0.47 -2.15 -37.86
CA TYR A 251 0.95 -2.05 -38.20
C TYR A 251 1.28 -0.86 -39.12
N ASP A 252 0.29 -0.32 -39.83
CA ASP A 252 0.48 0.81 -40.74
C ASP A 252 0.52 2.17 -40.00
N LYS A 253 0.19 2.19 -38.70
CA LYS A 253 0.16 3.44 -37.90
C LYS A 253 1.49 3.91 -37.40
N LEU A 254 2.47 3.01 -37.25
CA LEU A 254 3.83 3.32 -36.83
C LEU A 254 4.83 2.52 -37.67
N SER A 255 6.08 2.96 -37.72
CA SER A 255 7.13 2.23 -38.43
C SER A 255 7.32 0.82 -37.86
N ILE A 256 7.56 -0.15 -38.73
CA ILE A 256 7.61 -1.59 -38.38
C ILE A 256 8.65 -1.93 -37.30
N ASP A 257 9.75 -1.20 -37.27
CA ASP A 257 10.83 -1.34 -36.30
C ASP A 257 10.46 -0.95 -34.85
N ARG A 258 9.29 -0.30 -34.66
CA ARG A 258 8.78 0.04 -33.33
C ARG A 258 8.05 -1.11 -32.65
N TRP A 259 7.64 -2.10 -33.39
CA TRP A 259 6.73 -3.12 -32.88
C TRP A 259 7.45 -4.33 -32.31
N LYS A 260 7.12 -4.67 -31.06
CA LYS A 260 7.40 -5.97 -30.45
C LYS A 260 6.05 -6.59 -30.02
N VAL A 261 5.44 -7.31 -30.95
CA VAL A 261 4.11 -7.89 -30.76
C VAL A 261 4.23 -9.34 -30.28
N THR A 262 3.50 -9.70 -29.26
CA THR A 262 3.49 -11.04 -28.68
C THR A 262 2.04 -11.49 -28.46
N ASN A 263 1.67 -12.63 -29.04
CA ASN A 263 0.42 -13.30 -28.71
C ASN A 263 0.60 -14.12 -27.44
N ILE A 264 -0.23 -13.88 -26.43
CA ILE A 264 -0.16 -14.51 -25.11
C ILE A 264 -1.25 -15.58 -24.89
N SER A 265 -1.92 -16.03 -25.96
CA SER A 265 -2.99 -17.01 -25.89
C SER A 265 -2.56 -18.39 -25.34
N SER A 266 -1.28 -18.72 -25.37
CA SER A 266 -0.74 -20.04 -25.03
C SER A 266 -0.11 -20.15 -23.63
N GLY A 267 -0.30 -19.16 -22.77
CA GLY A 267 0.24 -19.18 -21.42
C GLY A 267 -0.61 -20.01 -20.47
N SER A 268 -0.29 -21.31 -20.32
CA SER A 268 -0.72 -22.07 -19.15
C SER A 268 0.16 -21.69 -17.95
N PRO A 269 -0.36 -21.65 -16.70
CA PRO A 269 0.50 -21.52 -15.53
C PRO A 269 1.41 -22.73 -15.45
N SER A 270 2.71 -22.46 -15.25
CA SER A 270 3.74 -23.49 -14.99
C SER A 270 3.67 -23.99 -13.56
#